data_b3e79369d3d73c02ef6e432974539c5e
#
_entry.id   b3e79369d3d73c02ef6e432974539c5e
#
_cell.length_a   1.000
_cell.length_b   1.000
_cell.length_c   1.000
_cell.angle_alpha   90.00
_cell.angle_beta   90.00
_cell.angle_gamma   90.00
#
_symmetry.space_group_name_H-M   'P 1'
#
loop_
_entity.id
_entity.type
_entity.pdbx_description
1 polymer ?
#
loop_
_entity_poly.entity_id
_entity_poly.type
_entity_poly.pdbx_seq_one_letter_code
_entity_poly.pdbx_strand_id
1 'polypeptide(L)'
;LITTKRGKEGKAKISFTTSSSIIAPTESIKMANSYQYATFYNQINTGDGLNPTFSDEIIQKFKDGSDPVRFPSVDWVDYCLKDMTLQTQHNVNISGGTDRVRYFISAGAYTQGGLFKEFDLPYNLSYQYNRFNYRSNLDIDVTKTTTLSMNIAGNVNNASKPYTGQGS
;
A
#
# COMPACT_ATOMS: atom_id res chain seq x y z
N LEU A 1 -14.46 -27.59 7.15
CA LEU A 1 -13.61 -28.22 6.14
C LEU A 1 -13.48 -27.27 4.95
N ILE A 2 -12.27 -26.86 4.61
CA ILE A 2 -12.02 -26.00 3.43
C ILE A 2 -11.58 -26.92 2.29
N THR A 3 -12.38 -26.99 1.24
CA THR A 3 -12.03 -27.73 0.01
C THR A 3 -11.54 -26.75 -1.05
N THR A 4 -10.45 -27.10 -1.70
CA THR A 4 -9.89 -26.28 -2.79
C THR A 4 -10.53 -26.64 -4.12
N LYS A 5 -10.65 -25.65 -5.03
CA LYS A 5 -11.22 -25.84 -6.36
C LYS A 5 -10.40 -26.88 -7.14
N ARG A 6 -11.07 -27.85 -7.74
CA ARG A 6 -10.45 -28.90 -8.55
C ARG A 6 -10.88 -28.79 -10.01
N GLY A 7 -10.12 -29.43 -10.89
CA GLY A 7 -10.48 -29.59 -12.29
C GLY A 7 -11.73 -30.46 -12.45
N LYS A 8 -12.38 -30.30 -13.57
CA LYS A 8 -13.49 -31.16 -14.00
C LYS A 8 -13.20 -31.63 -15.42
N GLU A 9 -13.75 -32.79 -15.76
CA GLU A 9 -13.74 -33.28 -17.13
C GLU A 9 -14.35 -32.25 -18.08
N GLY A 10 -13.74 -32.05 -19.24
CA GLY A 10 -14.18 -31.15 -20.27
C GLY A 10 -13.02 -30.35 -20.88
N LYS A 11 -13.36 -29.53 -21.86
CA LYS A 11 -12.41 -28.64 -22.53
C LYS A 11 -11.77 -27.69 -21.54
N ALA A 12 -10.52 -27.34 -21.80
CA ALA A 12 -9.81 -26.34 -21.00
C ALA A 12 -10.58 -25.01 -20.98
N LYS A 13 -10.81 -24.50 -19.77
CA LYS A 13 -11.41 -23.19 -19.53
C LYS A 13 -10.36 -22.30 -18.92
N ILE A 14 -10.12 -21.16 -19.56
CA ILE A 14 -9.21 -20.13 -19.06
C ILE A 14 -10.09 -18.97 -18.60
N SER A 15 -9.85 -18.48 -17.38
CA SER A 15 -10.45 -17.26 -16.87
C SER A 15 -9.36 -16.29 -16.44
N PHE A 16 -9.50 -15.04 -16.84
CA PHE A 16 -8.67 -13.95 -16.40
C PHE A 16 -9.53 -12.93 -15.67
N THR A 17 -9.09 -12.51 -14.51
CA THR A 17 -9.75 -11.46 -13.71
C THR A 17 -8.73 -10.42 -13.36
N THR A 18 -9.05 -9.16 -13.60
CA THR A 18 -8.27 -8.02 -13.18
C THR A 18 -9.13 -7.08 -12.35
N SER A 19 -8.53 -6.48 -11.35
CA SER A 19 -9.14 -5.47 -10.50
C SER A 19 -8.13 -4.39 -10.25
N SER A 20 -8.55 -3.14 -10.35
CA SER A 20 -7.76 -1.97 -9.97
C SER A 20 -8.58 -1.11 -9.01
N SER A 21 -7.95 -0.66 -7.93
CA SER A 21 -8.57 0.15 -6.89
C SER A 21 -7.68 1.33 -6.59
N ILE A 22 -8.30 2.47 -6.31
CA ILE A 22 -7.63 3.65 -5.79
C ILE A 22 -7.73 3.58 -4.26
N ILE A 23 -6.60 3.76 -3.60
CA ILE A 23 -6.52 3.87 -2.14
C ILE A 23 -6.20 5.31 -1.81
N ALA A 24 -7.02 5.94 -0.99
CA ALA A 24 -6.81 7.28 -0.48
C ALA A 24 -7.03 7.29 1.04
N PRO A 25 -6.38 8.18 1.79
CA PRO A 25 -6.71 8.40 3.19
C PRO A 25 -8.18 8.82 3.33
N THR A 26 -8.89 8.26 4.27
CA THR A 26 -10.26 8.69 4.59
C THR A 26 -10.27 10.08 5.19
N GLU A 27 -9.22 10.43 5.92
CA GLU A 27 -9.02 11.74 6.51
C GLU A 27 -7.52 12.01 6.60
N SER A 28 -7.11 13.23 6.30
CA SER A 28 -5.74 13.69 6.47
C SER A 28 -5.66 14.57 7.72
N ILE A 29 -4.63 14.37 8.53
CA ILE A 29 -4.38 15.22 9.70
C ILE A 29 -4.07 16.63 9.20
N LYS A 30 -4.88 17.60 9.62
CA LYS A 30 -4.62 19.02 9.36
C LYS A 30 -3.71 19.56 10.44
N MET A 31 -2.50 19.93 10.05
CA MET A 31 -1.53 20.58 10.95
C MET A 31 -1.76 22.08 10.97
N ALA A 32 -1.45 22.72 12.10
CA ALA A 32 -1.39 24.17 12.16
C ALA A 32 -0.26 24.67 11.26
N ASN A 33 -0.50 25.70 10.46
CA ASN A 33 0.56 26.39 9.73
C ASN A 33 1.44 27.21 10.69
N SER A 34 2.60 27.70 10.19
CA SER A 34 3.57 28.42 11.01
C SER A 34 2.99 29.66 11.65
N TYR A 35 2.09 30.40 10.96
CA TYR A 35 1.39 31.54 11.50
C TYR A 35 0.48 31.15 12.67
N GLN A 36 -0.36 30.12 12.50
CA GLN A 36 -1.25 29.63 13.53
C GLN A 36 -0.47 29.14 14.75
N TYR A 37 0.59 28.36 14.51
CA TYR A 37 1.47 27.85 15.56
C TYR A 37 2.12 28.97 16.36
N ALA A 38 2.77 29.95 15.70
CA ALA A 38 3.46 31.04 16.35
C ALA A 38 2.49 31.94 17.16
N THR A 39 1.31 32.20 16.60
CA THR A 39 0.26 32.99 17.28
C THR A 39 -0.24 32.28 18.54
N PHE A 40 -0.57 30.99 18.42
CA PHE A 40 -1.06 30.19 19.53
C PHE A 40 0.00 30.01 20.64
N TYR A 41 1.25 29.79 20.24
CA TYR A 41 2.36 29.66 21.18
C TYR A 41 2.58 30.95 21.99
N ASN A 42 2.51 32.13 21.35
CA ASN A 42 2.57 33.42 22.04
C ASN A 42 1.39 33.63 22.99
N GLN A 43 0.18 33.19 22.60
CA GLN A 43 -1.01 33.27 23.48
C GLN A 43 -0.84 32.44 24.76
N ILE A 44 -0.27 31.22 24.63
CA ILE A 44 0.04 30.38 25.80
C ILE A 44 1.04 31.07 26.71
N ASN A 45 2.17 31.52 26.15
CA ASN A 45 3.21 32.20 26.94
C ASN A 45 2.67 33.43 27.68
N THR A 46 1.88 34.26 27.00
CA THR A 46 1.28 35.44 27.63
C THR A 46 0.28 35.06 28.74
N GLY A 47 -0.50 33.99 28.51
CA GLY A 47 -1.40 33.43 29.53
C GLY A 47 -0.68 32.94 30.79
N ASP A 48 0.50 32.42 30.62
CA ASP A 48 1.38 31.95 31.72
C ASP A 48 2.23 33.10 32.34
N GLY A 49 2.03 34.34 31.89
CA GLY A 49 2.78 35.52 32.38
C GLY A 49 4.19 35.62 31.82
N LEU A 50 4.50 34.88 30.74
CA LEU A 50 5.77 34.91 30.03
C LEU A 50 5.75 35.89 28.85
N ASN A 51 6.92 36.30 28.40
CA ASN A 51 7.02 37.14 27.21
C ASN A 51 6.73 36.34 25.93
N PRO A 52 6.13 36.95 24.89
CA PRO A 52 5.99 36.34 23.57
C PRO A 52 7.32 35.86 23.03
N THR A 53 7.35 34.64 22.48
CA THR A 53 8.56 34.06 21.85
C THR A 53 8.78 34.62 20.45
N PHE A 54 7.69 34.82 19.70
CA PHE A 54 7.73 35.33 18.32
C PHE A 54 7.32 36.80 18.32
N SER A 55 8.16 37.68 17.71
CA SER A 55 7.80 39.09 17.54
C SER A 55 6.65 39.24 16.52
N ASP A 56 5.94 40.35 16.56
CA ASP A 56 4.88 40.66 15.60
C ASP A 56 5.38 40.66 14.15
N GLU A 57 6.64 41.13 13.94
CA GLU A 57 7.29 41.10 12.63
C GLU A 57 7.44 39.64 12.11
N ILE A 58 7.87 38.71 12.95
CA ILE A 58 8.02 37.30 12.59
C ILE A 58 6.65 36.66 12.27
N ILE A 59 5.66 36.94 13.12
CA ILE A 59 4.28 36.47 12.92
C ILE A 59 3.72 37.00 11.59
N GLN A 60 3.98 38.26 11.27
CA GLN A 60 3.55 38.85 10.01
C GLN A 60 4.24 38.18 8.81
N LYS A 61 5.55 37.84 8.89
CA LYS A 61 6.27 37.11 7.82
C LYS A 61 5.72 35.70 7.60
N PHE A 62 5.32 34.99 8.65
CA PHE A 62 4.62 33.71 8.52
C PHE A 62 3.23 33.86 7.87
N LYS A 63 2.54 34.99 8.14
CA LYS A 63 1.19 35.23 7.62
C LYS A 63 1.19 35.59 6.14
N ASP A 64 2.09 36.47 5.71
CA ASP A 64 2.13 37.00 4.34
C ASP A 64 3.10 36.24 3.41
N GLY A 65 3.95 35.36 3.97
CA GLY A 65 4.91 34.60 3.20
C GLY A 65 6.00 35.47 2.54
N SER A 66 6.29 36.68 3.06
CA SER A 66 7.23 37.63 2.45
C SER A 66 8.68 37.14 2.47
N ASP A 67 9.04 36.22 3.35
CA ASP A 67 10.37 35.62 3.45
C ASP A 67 10.30 34.10 3.68
N PRO A 68 9.91 33.33 2.66
CA PRO A 68 9.65 31.91 2.81
C PRO A 68 10.91 31.07 3.07
N VAL A 69 12.09 31.64 2.85
CA VAL A 69 13.37 30.96 3.09
C VAL A 69 13.72 30.96 4.58
N ARG A 70 13.56 32.11 5.26
CA ARG A 70 13.85 32.23 6.70
C ARG A 70 12.66 31.86 7.57
N PHE A 71 11.44 32.11 7.08
CA PHE A 71 10.19 31.88 7.79
C PHE A 71 9.27 30.95 6.98
N PRO A 72 9.67 29.68 6.80
CA PRO A 72 8.90 28.73 6.00
C PRO A 72 7.58 28.35 6.71
N SER A 73 6.54 28.14 5.90
CA SER A 73 5.28 27.55 6.35
C SER A 73 4.95 26.38 5.43
N VAL A 74 5.37 25.18 5.84
CA VAL A 74 5.25 23.97 5.03
C VAL A 74 4.18 23.07 5.63
N ASP A 75 3.20 22.67 4.82
CA ASP A 75 2.35 21.52 5.15
C ASP A 75 3.13 20.24 4.86
N TRP A 76 3.71 19.67 5.90
CA TRP A 76 4.52 18.46 5.79
C TRP A 76 3.70 17.23 5.39
N VAL A 77 2.41 17.22 5.71
CA VAL A 77 1.52 16.11 5.31
C VAL A 77 1.34 16.14 3.79
N ASP A 78 0.96 17.29 3.23
CA ASP A 78 0.82 17.46 1.78
C ASP A 78 2.17 17.33 1.06
N TYR A 79 3.24 17.82 1.66
CA TYR A 79 4.57 17.71 1.08
C TYR A 79 5.05 16.26 0.97
N CYS A 80 4.80 15.43 1.98
CA CYS A 80 5.32 14.07 2.05
C CYS A 80 4.37 13.02 1.49
N LEU A 81 3.07 13.27 1.47
CA LEU A 81 2.07 12.26 1.11
C LEU A 81 1.43 12.54 -0.26
N LYS A 82 1.09 11.46 -0.94
CA LYS A 82 0.24 11.45 -2.14
C LYS A 82 -1.22 11.44 -1.69
N ASP A 83 -2.09 12.09 -2.45
CA ASP A 83 -3.53 12.04 -2.19
C ASP A 83 -4.10 10.64 -2.39
N MET A 84 -3.49 9.87 -3.27
CA MET A 84 -3.93 8.52 -3.59
C MET A 84 -2.80 7.63 -4.10
N THR A 85 -3.02 6.34 -4.02
CA THR A 85 -2.16 5.31 -4.63
C THR A 85 -2.99 4.24 -5.30
N LEU A 86 -2.36 3.43 -6.14
CA LEU A 86 -3.01 2.37 -6.90
C LEU A 86 -2.75 1.01 -6.26
N GLN A 87 -3.80 0.20 -6.26
CA GLN A 87 -3.75 -1.23 -5.96
C GLN A 87 -4.25 -1.99 -7.18
N THR A 88 -3.52 -3.02 -7.60
CA THR A 88 -3.94 -3.88 -8.70
C THR A 88 -3.90 -5.34 -8.29
N GLN A 89 -4.83 -6.10 -8.83
CA GLN A 89 -4.88 -7.55 -8.66
C GLN A 89 -5.22 -8.20 -9.99
N HIS A 90 -4.42 -9.19 -10.37
CA HIS A 90 -4.58 -9.97 -11.58
C HIS A 90 -4.62 -11.45 -11.21
N ASN A 91 -5.59 -12.19 -11.73
CA ASN A 91 -5.70 -13.63 -11.50
C ASN A 91 -5.95 -14.34 -12.83
N VAL A 92 -5.23 -15.42 -13.05
CA VAL A 92 -5.44 -16.35 -14.17
C VAL A 92 -5.78 -17.70 -13.57
N ASN A 93 -6.84 -18.35 -14.08
CA ASN A 93 -7.20 -19.69 -13.71
C ASN A 93 -7.39 -20.52 -14.99
N ILE A 94 -6.84 -21.71 -14.99
CA ILE A 94 -6.97 -22.69 -16.05
C ILE A 94 -7.52 -23.98 -15.42
N SER A 95 -8.59 -24.50 -15.95
CA SER A 95 -9.17 -25.75 -15.47
C SER A 95 -9.69 -26.58 -16.64
N GLY A 96 -9.57 -27.89 -16.53
CA GLY A 96 -10.04 -28.82 -17.53
C GLY A 96 -9.72 -30.24 -17.15
N GLY A 97 -9.95 -31.14 -18.07
CA GLY A 97 -9.59 -32.53 -17.87
C GLY A 97 -10.20 -33.47 -18.89
N THR A 98 -9.73 -34.71 -18.85
CA THR A 98 -10.28 -35.85 -19.54
C THR A 98 -10.98 -36.77 -18.52
N ASP A 99 -11.47 -37.89 -18.95
CA ASP A 99 -11.97 -38.97 -18.09
C ASP A 99 -10.95 -39.44 -17.04
N ARG A 100 -9.63 -39.30 -17.33
CA ARG A 100 -8.55 -39.79 -16.48
C ARG A 100 -7.73 -38.71 -15.80
N VAL A 101 -7.70 -37.51 -16.34
CA VAL A 101 -6.82 -36.42 -15.82
C VAL A 101 -7.66 -35.18 -15.64
N ARG A 102 -7.70 -34.64 -14.43
CA ARG A 102 -8.37 -33.35 -14.11
C ARG A 102 -7.37 -32.41 -13.49
N TYR A 103 -7.37 -31.18 -13.96
CA TYR A 103 -6.43 -30.16 -13.47
C TYR A 103 -7.09 -28.83 -13.22
N PHE A 104 -6.58 -28.13 -12.21
CA PHE A 104 -6.87 -26.74 -11.92
C PHE A 104 -5.55 -26.03 -11.59
N ILE A 105 -5.22 -25.00 -12.36
CA ILE A 105 -4.03 -24.17 -12.19
C ILE A 105 -4.51 -22.74 -11.97
N SER A 106 -3.93 -22.06 -10.99
CA SER A 106 -4.20 -20.65 -10.68
C SER A 106 -2.90 -19.91 -10.42
N ALA A 107 -2.79 -18.72 -10.99
CA ALA A 107 -1.72 -17.77 -10.68
C ALA A 107 -2.33 -16.40 -10.43
N GLY A 108 -1.81 -15.70 -9.42
CA GLY A 108 -2.27 -14.37 -9.06
C GLY A 108 -1.10 -13.44 -8.75
N ALA A 109 -1.26 -12.19 -9.14
CA ALA A 109 -0.36 -11.11 -8.80
C ALA A 109 -1.16 -9.97 -8.14
N TYR A 110 -0.66 -9.46 -7.04
CA TYR A 110 -1.20 -8.34 -6.30
C TYR A 110 -0.10 -7.31 -6.08
N THR A 111 -0.37 -6.06 -6.39
CA THR A 111 0.55 -4.94 -6.20
C THR A 111 -0.17 -3.79 -5.52
N GLN A 112 0.44 -3.22 -4.49
CA GLN A 112 -0.07 -2.05 -3.78
C GLN A 112 1.08 -1.07 -3.56
N GLY A 113 0.88 0.16 -4.01
CA GLY A 113 1.77 1.28 -3.73
C GLY A 113 1.51 1.91 -2.35
N GLY A 114 2.47 2.69 -1.87
CA GLY A 114 2.35 3.50 -0.66
C GLY A 114 1.93 4.93 -0.95
N LEU A 115 1.56 5.64 0.10
CA LEU A 115 1.14 7.04 0.03
C LEU A 115 2.30 8.03 0.16
N PHE A 116 3.50 7.62 0.56
CA PHE A 116 4.64 8.53 0.58
C PHE A 116 5.06 8.91 -0.84
N LYS A 117 5.32 10.20 -1.06
CA LYS A 117 5.91 10.70 -2.30
C LYS A 117 7.34 10.18 -2.43
N GLU A 118 7.79 9.98 -3.64
CA GLU A 118 9.16 9.60 -3.93
C GLU A 118 9.99 10.88 -4.05
N PHE A 119 11.08 10.94 -3.29
CA PHE A 119 12.06 12.00 -3.34
C PHE A 119 13.33 11.45 -3.98
N ASP A 120 14.11 12.30 -4.60
CA ASP A 120 15.43 11.93 -5.13
C ASP A 120 16.43 11.68 -3.99
N LEU A 121 16.29 10.54 -3.34
CA LEU A 121 17.08 10.10 -2.21
C LEU A 121 17.74 8.75 -2.55
N PRO A 122 18.91 8.45 -1.96
CA PRO A 122 19.61 7.17 -2.21
C PRO A 122 18.85 5.95 -1.63
N TYR A 123 17.71 6.16 -0.98
CA TYR A 123 16.86 5.12 -0.41
C TYR A 123 15.38 5.40 -0.69
N ASN A 124 14.60 4.33 -0.81
CA ASN A 124 13.17 4.43 -1.10
C ASN A 124 12.37 4.61 0.20
N LEU A 125 11.65 5.71 0.31
CA LEU A 125 10.73 6.02 1.42
C LEU A 125 9.32 5.45 1.18
N SER A 126 9.02 5.02 -0.03
CA SER A 126 7.67 4.56 -0.38
C SER A 126 7.44 3.12 0.07
N TYR A 127 6.31 2.89 0.71
CA TYR A 127 5.83 1.52 0.95
C TYR A 127 5.40 0.89 -0.37
N GLN A 128 5.88 -0.30 -0.65
CA GLN A 128 5.41 -1.09 -1.78
C GLN A 128 5.21 -2.53 -1.34
N TYR A 129 4.07 -3.09 -1.69
CA TYR A 129 3.77 -4.48 -1.40
C TYR A 129 3.40 -5.23 -2.67
N ASN A 130 4.13 -6.31 -2.95
CA ASN A 130 3.87 -7.20 -4.06
C ASN A 130 3.67 -8.62 -3.53
N ARG A 131 2.63 -9.30 -4.00
CA ARG A 131 2.35 -10.69 -3.67
C ARG A 131 2.04 -11.46 -4.94
N PHE A 132 2.77 -12.55 -5.12
CA PHE A 132 2.52 -13.53 -6.16
C PHE A 132 2.08 -14.83 -5.50
N ASN A 133 1.00 -15.41 -5.98
CA ASN A 133 0.50 -16.68 -5.49
C ASN A 133 0.24 -17.62 -6.66
N TYR A 134 0.47 -18.90 -6.42
CA TYR A 134 0.19 -19.95 -7.40
C TYR A 134 -0.43 -21.16 -6.72
N ARG A 135 -1.19 -21.91 -7.50
CA ARG A 135 -1.79 -23.18 -7.08
C ARG A 135 -1.94 -24.08 -8.29
N SER A 136 -1.63 -25.36 -8.09
CA SER A 136 -1.89 -26.41 -9.06
C SER A 136 -2.48 -27.62 -8.34
N ASN A 137 -3.65 -28.04 -8.77
CA ASN A 137 -4.31 -29.26 -8.31
C ASN A 137 -4.46 -30.17 -9.52
N LEU A 138 -3.92 -31.39 -9.41
CA LEU A 138 -3.92 -32.40 -10.45
C LEU A 138 -4.44 -33.71 -9.87
N ASP A 139 -5.43 -34.29 -10.50
CA ASP A 139 -5.94 -35.60 -10.18
C ASP A 139 -5.79 -36.51 -11.41
N ILE A 140 -5.16 -37.66 -11.24
CA ILE A 140 -4.91 -38.66 -12.30
C ILE A 140 -5.48 -40.01 -11.86
N ASP A 141 -6.44 -40.50 -12.57
CA ASP A 141 -6.96 -41.85 -12.39
C ASP A 141 -6.01 -42.85 -13.09
N VAL A 142 -5.06 -43.40 -12.31
CA VAL A 142 -4.03 -44.33 -12.80
C VAL A 142 -4.66 -45.67 -13.20
N THR A 143 -5.65 -46.11 -12.42
CA THR A 143 -6.47 -47.28 -12.71
C THR A 143 -7.94 -46.96 -12.41
N LYS A 144 -8.86 -47.88 -12.66
CA LYS A 144 -10.27 -47.68 -12.30
C LYS A 144 -10.51 -47.55 -10.80
N THR A 145 -9.57 -47.99 -9.98
CA THR A 145 -9.67 -48.01 -8.51
C THR A 145 -8.60 -47.14 -7.81
N THR A 146 -7.68 -46.53 -8.57
CA THR A 146 -6.56 -45.82 -8.00
C THR A 146 -6.45 -44.41 -8.63
N THR A 147 -6.57 -43.39 -7.79
CA THR A 147 -6.39 -41.99 -8.18
C THR A 147 -5.15 -41.39 -7.49
N LEU A 148 -4.26 -40.80 -8.25
CA LEU A 148 -3.15 -40.01 -7.75
C LEU A 148 -3.57 -38.53 -7.72
N SER A 149 -3.51 -37.91 -6.54
CA SER A 149 -3.77 -36.46 -6.38
C SER A 149 -2.52 -35.72 -5.98
N MET A 150 -2.19 -34.67 -6.72
CA MET A 150 -1.08 -33.78 -6.42
C MET A 150 -1.60 -32.33 -6.24
N ASN A 151 -1.30 -31.73 -5.10
CA ASN A 151 -1.68 -30.38 -4.79
C ASN A 151 -0.43 -29.56 -4.42
N ILE A 152 -0.13 -28.54 -5.21
CA ILE A 152 0.98 -27.64 -4.99
C ILE A 152 0.42 -26.23 -4.86
N ALA A 153 0.82 -25.49 -3.82
CA ALA A 153 0.45 -24.09 -3.66
C ALA A 153 1.58 -23.35 -2.97
N GLY A 154 1.74 -22.10 -3.32
CA GLY A 154 2.71 -21.23 -2.68
C GLY A 154 2.41 -19.75 -2.92
N ASN A 155 3.09 -18.91 -2.16
CA ASN A 155 3.09 -17.47 -2.34
C ASN A 155 4.47 -16.89 -2.09
N VAL A 156 4.77 -15.81 -2.79
CA VAL A 156 5.95 -14.98 -2.57
C VAL A 156 5.47 -13.57 -2.29
N ASN A 157 5.91 -13.02 -1.16
CA ASN A 157 5.59 -11.66 -0.76
C ASN A 157 6.89 -10.84 -0.72
N ASN A 158 6.84 -9.65 -1.31
CA ASN A 158 7.91 -8.67 -1.22
C ASN A 158 7.31 -7.36 -0.70
N ALA A 159 7.82 -6.87 0.43
CA ALA A 159 7.41 -5.61 1.03
C ALA A 159 8.62 -4.70 1.20
N SER A 160 8.60 -3.56 0.53
CA SER A 160 9.51 -2.45 0.80
C SER A 160 8.85 -1.53 1.84
N LYS A 161 9.58 -1.17 2.87
CA LYS A 161 9.11 -0.27 3.94
C LYS A 161 10.16 0.79 4.20
N PRO A 162 9.75 2.02 4.55
CA PRO A 162 10.69 2.99 5.11
C PRO A 162 11.39 2.38 6.32
N TYR A 163 12.69 2.57 6.42
CA TYR A 163 13.42 2.16 7.62
C TYR A 163 13.04 3.11 8.77
N THR A 164 12.24 2.61 9.68
CA THR A 164 12.01 3.29 10.96
C THR A 164 13.06 2.78 11.94
N GLY A 165 14.23 3.38 11.95
CA GLY A 165 15.23 3.10 12.97
C GLY A 165 14.59 3.31 14.34
N GLN A 166 14.48 2.26 15.15
CA GLN A 166 14.29 2.46 16.58
C GLN A 166 15.58 3.12 17.07
N GLY A 167 15.47 4.39 17.41
CA GLY A 167 16.52 5.05 18.16
C GLY A 167 16.72 4.28 19.47
N SER A 168 17.89 3.70 19.62
CA SER A 168 18.40 3.15 20.88
C SER A 168 18.68 4.27 21.86
#